data_cf51212ab4d863454218f54661c2d577
#
_entry.id   cf51212ab4d863454218f54661c2d577
#
_cell.length_a   1.000
_cell.length_b   1.000
_cell.length_c   1.000
_cell.angle_alpha   90.00
_cell.angle_beta   90.00
_cell.angle_gamma   90.00
#
_symmetry.space_group_name_H-M   'P 1'
#
loop_
_entity.id
_entity.type
_entity.pdbx_description
1 polymer ?
#
loop_
_entity_poly.entity_id
_entity_poly.type
_entity_poly.pdbx_seq_one_letter_code
_entity_poly.pdbx_strand_id
1 'polypeptide(L)'
;MNLARPALACAALLLGLAGSPAARATSVIPPTFPELVAEADAIVRGRVVDIAARRATAPDGTPVIKTFVTFAVERTLKGAANREVTLEFLGGTLGDESLVVTGMPRFELGTSDYLFIERNGVQFCPLVAVRHGRYRLLRDAAGREFVARDNAVALTDVTQVVLPLTDLPPALRATGAAGALSPAAFETAVIAEAARAAGAARTR
;
A
#
# COMPACT_ATOMS: atom_id res chain seq x y z
N MET A 1 -36.77 44.49 -30.38
CA MET A 1 -36.19 43.11 -30.41
C MET A 1 -34.98 43.09 -29.49
N ASN A 2 -35.09 42.43 -28.29
CA ASN A 2 -34.05 42.50 -27.24
C ASN A 2 -33.01 41.39 -27.45
N LEU A 3 -31.89 41.76 -28.06
CA LEU A 3 -30.70 40.87 -28.25
C LEU A 3 -29.79 40.77 -27.03
N ALA A 4 -30.11 41.43 -25.91
CA ALA A 4 -29.27 41.46 -24.70
C ALA A 4 -29.37 40.26 -23.77
N ARG A 5 -30.41 39.42 -23.90
CA ARG A 5 -30.65 38.28 -23.01
C ARG A 5 -29.73 37.03 -23.20
N PRO A 6 -29.34 36.66 -24.44
CA PRO A 6 -28.44 35.50 -24.60
C PRO A 6 -26.99 35.78 -24.20
N ALA A 7 -26.50 37.01 -24.28
CA ALA A 7 -25.12 37.35 -23.92
C ALA A 7 -24.85 37.23 -22.39
N LEU A 8 -25.82 37.55 -21.56
CA LEU A 8 -25.70 37.45 -20.10
C LEU A 8 -25.69 35.99 -19.63
N ALA A 9 -26.43 35.09 -20.28
CA ALA A 9 -26.46 33.68 -19.96
C ALA A 9 -25.11 32.97 -20.29
N CYS A 10 -24.46 33.34 -21.40
CA CYS A 10 -23.14 32.80 -21.76
C CYS A 10 -22.03 33.29 -20.83
N ALA A 11 -22.09 34.53 -20.36
CA ALA A 11 -21.12 35.06 -19.42
C ALA A 11 -21.21 34.40 -18.05
N ALA A 12 -22.40 34.09 -17.55
CA ALA A 12 -22.58 33.37 -16.29
C ALA A 12 -22.11 31.91 -16.36
N LEU A 13 -22.23 31.24 -17.51
CA LEU A 13 -21.73 29.87 -17.70
C LEU A 13 -20.20 29.80 -17.73
N LEU A 14 -19.53 30.79 -18.28
CA LEU A 14 -18.07 30.88 -18.34
C LEU A 14 -17.44 31.21 -16.97
N LEU A 15 -18.11 31.96 -16.10
CA LEU A 15 -17.64 32.23 -14.73
C LEU A 15 -17.72 31.00 -13.82
N GLY A 16 -18.65 30.07 -14.08
CA GLY A 16 -18.79 28.83 -13.30
C GLY A 16 -17.66 27.81 -13.51
N LEU A 17 -16.92 27.85 -14.62
CA LEU A 17 -15.81 26.94 -14.89
C LEU A 17 -14.48 27.37 -14.25
N ALA A 18 -14.34 28.62 -13.83
CA ALA A 18 -13.11 29.13 -13.26
C ALA A 18 -12.87 28.76 -11.78
N GLY A 19 -13.85 28.13 -11.13
CA GLY A 19 -13.82 27.79 -9.70
C GLY A 19 -13.58 26.32 -9.37
N SER A 20 -13.16 25.46 -10.32
CA SER A 20 -12.86 24.07 -10.01
C SER A 20 -11.63 23.98 -9.09
N PRO A 21 -11.75 23.47 -7.84
CA PRO A 21 -10.57 23.26 -7.01
C PRO A 21 -9.64 22.29 -7.73
N ALA A 22 -8.39 22.68 -7.91
CA ALA A 22 -7.37 21.79 -8.46
C ALA A 22 -7.26 20.58 -7.54
N ALA A 23 -7.67 19.41 -8.02
CA ALA A 23 -7.48 18.15 -7.32
C ALA A 23 -5.96 17.93 -7.16
N ARG A 24 -5.43 18.13 -5.95
CA ARG A 24 -4.04 17.81 -5.63
C ARG A 24 -3.95 16.30 -5.53
N ALA A 25 -3.45 15.65 -6.56
CA ALA A 25 -3.03 14.26 -6.48
C ALA A 25 -1.76 14.21 -5.62
N THR A 26 -1.82 13.56 -4.48
CA THR A 26 -0.64 13.26 -3.68
C THR A 26 0.12 12.14 -4.38
N SER A 27 1.17 12.47 -5.12
CA SER A 27 2.06 11.49 -5.71
C SER A 27 3.00 10.97 -4.63
N VAL A 28 2.93 9.68 -4.34
CA VAL A 28 3.93 9.01 -3.51
C VAL A 28 5.16 8.77 -4.39
N ILE A 29 6.32 9.26 -3.98
CA ILE A 29 7.59 8.94 -4.63
C ILE A 29 7.95 7.51 -4.23
N PRO A 30 8.11 6.58 -5.20
CA PRO A 30 8.48 5.22 -4.88
C PRO A 30 9.89 5.19 -4.25
N PRO A 31 10.07 4.55 -3.08
CA PRO A 31 11.39 4.41 -2.47
C PRO A 31 12.26 3.43 -3.27
N THR A 32 13.57 3.59 -3.18
CA THR A 32 14.51 2.54 -3.59
C THR A 32 14.42 1.34 -2.64
N PHE A 33 14.94 0.18 -3.04
CA PHE A 33 14.91 -1.00 -2.18
C PHE A 33 15.67 -0.80 -0.85
N PRO A 34 16.87 -0.17 -0.81
CA PRO A 34 17.52 0.18 0.45
C PRO A 34 16.69 1.11 1.34
N GLU A 35 16.06 2.14 0.77
CA GLU A 35 15.18 3.06 1.51
C GLU A 35 13.96 2.32 2.07
N LEU A 36 13.29 1.51 1.25
CA LEU A 36 12.15 0.70 1.66
C LEU A 36 12.49 -0.19 2.87
N VAL A 37 13.66 -0.85 2.84
CA VAL A 37 14.12 -1.68 3.95
C VAL A 37 14.53 -0.84 5.15
N ALA A 38 15.20 0.31 4.94
CA ALA A 38 15.70 1.16 6.03
C ALA A 38 14.54 1.80 6.82
N GLU A 39 13.52 2.33 6.14
CA GLU A 39 12.37 3.05 6.72
C GLU A 39 11.42 2.13 7.50
N ALA A 40 11.34 0.85 7.14
CA ALA A 40 10.48 -0.09 7.86
C ALA A 40 10.96 -0.31 9.31
N ASP A 41 10.09 -0.16 10.29
CA ASP A 41 10.30 -0.56 11.69
C ASP A 41 10.39 -2.09 11.81
N ALA A 42 9.51 -2.79 11.07
CA ALA A 42 9.49 -4.24 10.97
C ALA A 42 9.15 -4.68 9.54
N ILE A 43 9.74 -5.81 9.12
CA ILE A 43 9.41 -6.46 7.85
C ILE A 43 9.01 -7.89 8.16
N VAL A 44 7.79 -8.26 7.78
CA VAL A 44 7.24 -9.58 8.05
C VAL A 44 6.63 -10.21 6.80
N ARG A 45 6.64 -11.54 6.73
CA ARG A 45 5.67 -12.29 5.92
C ARG A 45 4.52 -12.70 6.84
N GLY A 46 3.30 -12.33 6.48
CA GLY A 46 2.13 -12.62 7.28
C GLY A 46 0.93 -13.01 6.42
N ARG A 47 0.12 -13.92 6.96
CA ARG A 47 -1.13 -14.34 6.36
C ARG A 47 -2.29 -13.62 7.02
N VAL A 48 -3.18 -13.03 6.23
CA VAL A 48 -4.38 -12.35 6.71
C VAL A 48 -5.31 -13.33 7.41
N VAL A 49 -5.59 -13.08 8.69
CA VAL A 49 -6.47 -13.94 9.52
C VAL A 49 -7.73 -13.22 9.98
N ASP A 50 -7.75 -11.89 10.02
CA ASP A 50 -8.93 -11.09 10.34
C ASP A 50 -8.91 -9.74 9.62
N ILE A 51 -10.09 -9.24 9.27
CA ILE A 51 -10.30 -7.91 8.69
C ILE A 51 -11.56 -7.34 9.33
N ALA A 52 -11.42 -6.25 10.10
CA ALA A 52 -12.54 -5.62 10.79
C ALA A 52 -12.50 -4.09 10.65
N ALA A 53 -13.60 -3.48 10.20
CA ALA A 53 -13.78 -2.03 10.24
C ALA A 53 -14.34 -1.62 11.62
N ARG A 54 -13.79 -0.53 12.18
CA ARG A 54 -14.23 0.01 13.47
C ARG A 54 -14.18 1.54 13.47
N ARG A 55 -15.00 2.16 14.34
CA ARG A 55 -14.84 3.58 14.67
C ARG A 55 -13.53 3.79 15.44
N ALA A 56 -12.84 4.84 15.09
CA ALA A 56 -11.62 5.27 15.75
C ALA A 56 -11.61 6.81 15.84
N THR A 57 -10.63 7.35 16.53
CA THR A 57 -10.42 8.80 16.63
C THR A 57 -9.07 9.12 15.98
N ALA A 58 -9.07 10.08 15.06
CA ALA A 58 -7.83 10.60 14.48
C ALA A 58 -7.05 11.43 15.51
N PRO A 59 -5.74 11.71 15.31
CA PRO A 59 -4.93 12.48 16.25
C PRO A 59 -5.48 13.89 16.56
N ASP A 60 -6.25 14.48 15.66
CA ASP A 60 -6.91 15.78 15.83
C ASP A 60 -8.27 15.71 16.55
N GLY A 61 -8.67 14.51 17.03
CA GLY A 61 -9.96 14.27 17.69
C GLY A 61 -11.12 13.95 16.74
N THR A 62 -10.92 13.97 15.44
CA THR A 62 -11.99 13.71 14.45
C THR A 62 -12.40 12.24 14.48
N PRO A 63 -13.71 11.91 14.55
CA PRO A 63 -14.19 10.54 14.39
C PRO A 63 -13.91 10.04 12.96
N VAL A 64 -13.30 8.86 12.85
CA VAL A 64 -12.97 8.22 11.58
C VAL A 64 -13.35 6.74 11.59
N ILE A 65 -13.38 6.12 10.41
CA ILE A 65 -13.43 4.67 10.28
C ILE A 65 -12.03 4.18 9.95
N LYS A 66 -11.55 3.16 10.68
CA LYS A 66 -10.32 2.44 10.37
C LYS A 66 -10.63 0.98 10.09
N THR A 67 -9.89 0.40 9.16
CA THR A 67 -9.85 -1.04 8.91
C THR A 67 -8.64 -1.62 9.63
N PHE A 68 -8.89 -2.58 10.51
CA PHE A 68 -7.90 -3.36 11.23
C PHE A 68 -7.70 -4.67 10.50
N VAL A 69 -6.48 -4.92 10.04
CA VAL A 69 -6.11 -6.17 9.35
C VAL A 69 -5.12 -6.91 10.23
N THR A 70 -5.51 -8.09 10.70
CA THR A 70 -4.65 -8.95 11.53
C THR A 70 -3.99 -10.00 10.67
N PHE A 71 -2.68 -10.12 10.83
CA PHE A 71 -1.84 -11.08 10.15
C PHE A 71 -1.25 -12.07 11.15
N ALA A 72 -1.40 -13.37 10.89
CA ALA A 72 -0.56 -14.38 11.50
C ALA A 72 0.83 -14.28 10.89
N VAL A 73 1.85 -13.98 11.70
CA VAL A 73 3.23 -13.79 11.25
C VAL A 73 3.84 -15.16 10.96
N GLU A 74 4.12 -15.42 9.70
CA GLU A 74 4.79 -16.64 9.22
C GLU A 74 6.31 -16.52 9.32
N ARG A 75 6.84 -15.30 9.10
CA ARG A 75 8.29 -15.02 9.16
C ARG A 75 8.56 -13.55 9.45
N THR A 76 9.54 -13.28 10.31
CA THR A 76 10.09 -11.94 10.57
C THR A 76 11.42 -11.80 9.84
N LEU A 77 11.57 -10.77 9.00
CA LEU A 77 12.75 -10.51 8.20
C LEU A 77 13.58 -9.34 8.74
N LYS A 78 12.93 -8.37 9.40
CA LYS A 78 13.56 -7.23 10.09
C LYS A 78 12.74 -6.86 11.32
N GLY A 79 13.41 -6.35 12.37
CA GLY A 79 12.76 -5.90 13.59
C GLY A 79 12.25 -7.04 14.45
N ALA A 80 11.29 -6.73 15.34
CA ALA A 80 10.61 -7.70 16.19
C ALA A 80 9.13 -7.74 15.82
N ALA A 81 8.56 -8.93 15.72
CA ALA A 81 7.13 -9.12 15.55
C ALA A 81 6.63 -10.26 16.46
N ASN A 82 5.44 -10.08 16.99
CA ASN A 82 4.72 -11.13 17.71
C ASN A 82 4.22 -12.20 16.73
N ARG A 83 3.57 -13.26 17.25
CA ARG A 83 2.91 -14.28 16.40
C ARG A 83 1.82 -13.69 15.51
N GLU A 84 1.22 -12.58 15.94
CA GLU A 84 0.24 -11.81 15.18
C GLU A 84 0.60 -10.33 15.21
N VAL A 85 0.29 -9.63 14.13
CA VAL A 85 0.37 -8.19 14.03
C VAL A 85 -0.92 -7.66 13.43
N THR A 86 -1.53 -6.66 14.08
CA THR A 86 -2.69 -5.94 13.55
C THR A 86 -2.24 -4.58 13.02
N LEU A 87 -2.54 -4.32 11.77
CA LEU A 87 -2.25 -3.06 11.10
C LEU A 87 -3.52 -2.22 10.96
N GLU A 88 -3.39 -0.89 11.19
CA GLU A 88 -4.50 0.06 11.20
C GLU A 88 -4.48 0.93 9.95
N PHE A 89 -5.44 0.75 9.07
CA PHE A 89 -5.58 1.52 7.83
C PHE A 89 -6.74 2.51 7.95
N LEU A 90 -6.53 3.78 7.57
CA LEU A 90 -7.60 4.76 7.50
C LEU A 90 -8.60 4.36 6.41
N GLY A 91 -9.88 4.41 6.75
CA GLY A 91 -10.98 4.05 5.85
C GLY A 91 -11.57 2.68 6.14
N GLY A 92 -12.68 2.40 5.47
CA GLY A 92 -13.46 1.17 5.60
C GLY A 92 -14.95 1.43 5.54
N THR A 93 -15.73 0.35 5.66
CA THR A 93 -17.21 0.41 5.71
C THR A 93 -17.70 -0.19 7.01
N LEU A 94 -18.56 0.53 7.71
CA LEU A 94 -19.16 0.14 8.98
C LEU A 94 -20.67 0.37 8.91
N GLY A 95 -21.45 -0.68 8.68
CA GLY A 95 -22.87 -0.55 8.37
C GLY A 95 -23.10 0.27 7.10
N ASP A 96 -23.90 1.32 7.19
CA ASP A 96 -24.23 2.21 6.07
C ASP A 96 -23.19 3.35 5.87
N GLU A 97 -22.21 3.45 6.76
CA GLU A 97 -21.17 4.48 6.69
C GLU A 97 -19.92 3.94 5.98
N SER A 98 -19.36 4.74 5.08
CA SER A 98 -18.13 4.39 4.37
C SER A 98 -17.18 5.58 4.31
N LEU A 99 -15.94 5.34 4.68
CA LEU A 99 -14.82 6.27 4.47
C LEU A 99 -13.87 5.67 3.43
N VAL A 100 -13.90 6.23 2.21
CA VAL A 100 -13.04 5.77 1.11
C VAL A 100 -11.79 6.62 1.05
N VAL A 101 -10.62 5.99 1.21
CA VAL A 101 -9.32 6.62 1.03
C VAL A 101 -8.65 6.02 -0.21
N THR A 102 -8.45 6.88 -1.23
CA THR A 102 -7.84 6.45 -2.49
C THR A 102 -6.40 5.98 -2.27
N GLY A 103 -6.02 4.90 -2.92
CA GLY A 103 -4.65 4.37 -2.85
C GLY A 103 -4.38 3.46 -1.65
N MET A 104 -5.36 3.15 -0.80
CA MET A 104 -5.18 2.16 0.26
C MET A 104 -5.02 0.74 -0.31
N PRO A 105 -4.11 -0.07 0.25
CA PRO A 105 -4.03 -1.49 -0.10
C PRO A 105 -5.32 -2.21 0.31
N ARG A 106 -5.70 -3.22 -0.48
CA ARG A 106 -6.85 -4.09 -0.18
C ARG A 106 -6.37 -5.48 0.17
N PHE A 107 -6.87 -6.02 1.26
CA PHE A 107 -6.49 -7.34 1.77
C PHE A 107 -7.66 -8.32 1.66
N GLU A 108 -7.33 -9.60 1.54
CA GLU A 108 -8.29 -10.70 1.47
C GLU A 108 -7.90 -11.77 2.48
N LEU A 109 -8.88 -12.34 3.19
CA LEU A 109 -8.64 -13.40 4.16
C LEU A 109 -7.90 -14.58 3.53
N GLY A 110 -6.94 -15.12 4.27
CA GLY A 110 -6.15 -16.28 3.85
C GLY A 110 -5.01 -15.98 2.87
N THR A 111 -4.89 -14.76 2.33
CA THR A 111 -3.75 -14.39 1.48
C THR A 111 -2.51 -14.09 2.33
N SER A 112 -1.33 -14.35 1.79
CA SER A 112 -0.05 -14.03 2.44
C SER A 112 0.65 -12.90 1.69
N ASP A 113 1.21 -11.96 2.46
CA ASP A 113 1.90 -10.79 1.95
C ASP A 113 3.22 -10.57 2.72
N TYR A 114 4.19 -9.91 2.07
CA TYR A 114 5.31 -9.26 2.72
C TYR A 114 4.94 -7.82 3.02
N LEU A 115 5.12 -7.39 4.26
CA LEU A 115 4.70 -6.10 4.80
C LEU A 115 5.91 -5.36 5.35
N PHE A 116 6.22 -4.20 4.77
CA PHE A 116 7.21 -3.25 5.25
C PHE A 116 6.50 -2.23 6.12
N ILE A 117 6.46 -2.52 7.42
CA ILE A 117 5.64 -1.82 8.40
C ILE A 117 6.41 -0.62 8.93
N GLU A 118 5.78 0.55 8.96
CA GLU A 118 6.28 1.74 9.62
C GLU A 118 5.17 2.44 10.41
N ARG A 119 5.49 2.94 11.62
CA ARG A 119 4.63 3.81 12.43
C ARG A 119 3.17 3.37 12.52
N ASN A 120 2.93 2.06 12.72
CA ASN A 120 1.59 1.50 12.85
C ASN A 120 0.81 2.18 13.98
N GLY A 121 -0.48 2.51 13.73
CA GLY A 121 -1.35 3.23 14.66
C GLY A 121 -1.15 4.76 14.66
N VAL A 122 -0.07 5.29 14.06
CA VAL A 122 0.25 6.72 14.04
C VAL A 122 -0.15 7.39 12.73
N GLN A 123 0.09 6.72 11.60
CA GLN A 123 -0.24 7.27 10.29
C GLN A 123 -1.46 6.61 9.64
N PHE A 124 -1.94 7.20 8.54
CA PHE A 124 -3.16 6.74 7.84
C PHE A 124 -2.98 5.38 7.14
N CYS A 125 -1.74 5.01 6.81
CA CYS A 125 -1.35 3.71 6.27
C CYS A 125 -0.05 3.26 6.93
N PRO A 126 -0.01 2.11 7.61
CA PRO A 126 1.14 1.64 8.36
C PRO A 126 2.18 0.90 7.51
N LEU A 127 2.25 1.20 6.21
CA LEU A 127 3.21 0.61 5.29
C LEU A 127 4.07 1.70 4.66
N VAL A 128 5.35 1.42 4.51
CA VAL A 128 6.31 2.33 3.87
C VAL A 128 5.82 2.73 2.49
N ALA A 129 5.74 4.03 2.24
CA ALA A 129 5.23 4.59 1.00
C ALA A 129 3.90 3.95 0.54
N VAL A 130 2.98 3.72 1.49
CA VAL A 130 1.63 3.17 1.29
C VAL A 130 1.69 1.80 0.61
N ARG A 131 1.20 1.66 -0.63
CA ARG A 131 1.15 0.38 -1.39
C ARG A 131 2.54 -0.13 -1.81
N HIS A 132 3.57 0.71 -1.82
CA HIS A 132 4.94 0.29 -2.12
C HIS A 132 5.53 -0.59 -1.02
N GLY A 133 5.04 -0.48 0.21
CA GLY A 133 5.42 -1.33 1.33
C GLY A 133 4.73 -2.70 1.37
N ARG A 134 3.96 -3.09 0.34
CA ARG A 134 3.31 -4.40 0.26
C ARG A 134 3.77 -5.18 -0.96
N TYR A 135 4.14 -6.46 -0.75
CA TYR A 135 4.41 -7.43 -1.80
C TYR A 135 3.59 -8.68 -1.57
N ARG A 136 2.86 -9.08 -2.60
CA ARG A 136 1.94 -10.21 -2.53
C ARG A 136 2.68 -11.51 -2.80
N LEU A 137 2.34 -12.55 -2.05
CA LEU A 137 2.77 -13.90 -2.34
C LEU A 137 1.69 -14.56 -3.20
N LEU A 138 1.98 -14.76 -4.47
CA LEU A 138 1.05 -15.35 -5.44
C LEU A 138 1.51 -16.73 -5.86
N ARG A 139 0.59 -17.52 -6.43
CA ARG A 139 0.86 -18.83 -7.01
C ARG A 139 0.51 -18.86 -8.49
N ASP A 140 1.37 -19.47 -9.28
CA ASP A 140 1.06 -19.73 -10.69
C ASP A 140 0.19 -21.00 -10.86
N ALA A 141 -0.20 -21.29 -12.11
CA ALA A 141 -1.02 -22.47 -12.43
C ALA A 141 -0.34 -23.82 -12.08
N ALA A 142 0.98 -23.83 -11.93
CA ALA A 142 1.75 -24.99 -11.51
C ALA A 142 1.91 -25.06 -9.96
N GLY A 143 1.28 -24.15 -9.21
CA GLY A 143 1.35 -24.06 -7.77
C GLY A 143 2.65 -23.43 -7.23
N ARG A 144 3.53 -22.91 -8.09
CA ARG A 144 4.78 -22.28 -7.66
C ARG A 144 4.52 -20.89 -7.11
N GLU A 145 5.07 -20.61 -5.92
CA GLU A 145 4.96 -19.30 -5.29
C GLU A 145 5.96 -18.32 -5.89
N PHE A 146 5.51 -17.08 -6.07
CA PHE A 146 6.32 -15.97 -6.53
C PHE A 146 5.90 -14.66 -5.87
N VAL A 147 6.82 -13.72 -5.82
CA VAL A 147 6.59 -12.40 -5.25
C VAL A 147 6.09 -11.45 -6.34
N ALA A 148 5.02 -10.74 -6.01
CA ALA A 148 4.45 -9.71 -6.87
C ALA A 148 4.31 -8.40 -6.10
N ARG A 149 4.33 -7.28 -6.80
CA ARG A 149 4.02 -5.96 -6.26
C ARG A 149 2.54 -5.89 -5.86
N ASP A 150 2.13 -4.89 -5.11
CA ASP A 150 0.73 -4.74 -4.64
C ASP A 150 -0.29 -4.78 -5.79
N ASN A 151 0.05 -4.27 -6.97
CA ASN A 151 -0.77 -4.32 -8.19
C ASN A 151 -0.76 -5.68 -8.91
N ALA A 152 -0.23 -6.74 -8.29
CA ALA A 152 -0.09 -8.09 -8.80
C ALA A 152 0.86 -8.23 -10.02
N VAL A 153 1.73 -7.24 -10.26
CA VAL A 153 2.83 -7.39 -11.24
C VAL A 153 3.97 -8.18 -10.60
N ALA A 154 4.40 -9.26 -11.24
CA ALA A 154 5.50 -10.08 -10.76
C ALA A 154 6.77 -9.24 -10.56
N LEU A 155 7.46 -9.43 -9.45
CA LEU A 155 8.73 -8.79 -9.16
C LEU A 155 9.85 -9.70 -9.65
N THR A 156 10.59 -9.28 -10.68
CA THR A 156 11.69 -10.07 -11.23
C THR A 156 13.06 -9.68 -10.68
N ASP A 157 13.14 -8.44 -10.13
CA ASP A 157 14.32 -7.92 -9.44
C ASP A 157 13.89 -6.92 -8.37
N VAL A 158 14.61 -6.86 -7.24
CA VAL A 158 14.29 -5.95 -6.13
C VAL A 158 14.42 -4.47 -6.51
N THR A 159 15.19 -4.12 -7.52
CA THR A 159 15.29 -2.73 -8.00
C THR A 159 13.99 -2.21 -8.63
N GLN A 160 13.08 -3.10 -9.01
CA GLN A 160 11.78 -2.72 -9.59
C GLN A 160 10.79 -2.11 -8.59
N VAL A 161 11.13 -2.08 -7.30
CA VAL A 161 10.30 -1.44 -6.27
C VAL A 161 10.08 0.06 -6.55
N VAL A 162 11.03 0.72 -7.23
CA VAL A 162 10.93 2.14 -7.62
C VAL A 162 9.92 2.41 -8.73
N LEU A 163 9.44 1.38 -9.43
CA LEU A 163 8.50 1.58 -10.52
C LEU A 163 7.14 2.01 -9.99
N PRO A 164 6.42 2.91 -10.69
CA PRO A 164 5.07 3.32 -10.30
C PRO A 164 4.12 2.14 -10.16
N LEU A 165 3.21 2.21 -9.19
CA LEU A 165 2.13 1.22 -9.01
C LEU A 165 0.92 1.63 -9.84
N THR A 166 0.95 1.28 -11.12
CA THR A 166 -0.21 1.44 -12.01
C THR A 166 -1.14 0.24 -11.83
N ASP A 167 -2.42 0.51 -11.60
CA ASP A 167 -3.42 -0.56 -11.54
C ASP A 167 -3.67 -1.11 -12.96
N LEU A 168 -3.25 -2.35 -13.17
CA LEU A 168 -3.43 -3.03 -14.44
C LEU A 168 -4.79 -3.74 -14.51
N PRO A 169 -5.43 -3.79 -15.71
CA PRO A 169 -6.54 -4.69 -15.94
C PRO A 169 -6.18 -6.13 -15.56
N PRO A 170 -7.15 -6.95 -15.08
CA PRO A 170 -6.88 -8.33 -14.66
C PRO A 170 -6.15 -9.17 -15.70
N ALA A 171 -6.45 -8.96 -16.99
CA ALA A 171 -5.81 -9.67 -18.10
C ALA A 171 -4.31 -9.36 -18.27
N LEU A 172 -3.82 -8.25 -17.73
CA LEU A 172 -2.42 -7.82 -17.80
C LEU A 172 -1.64 -8.06 -16.51
N ARG A 173 -2.29 -8.63 -15.49
CA ARG A 173 -1.62 -8.98 -14.22
C ARG A 173 -0.77 -10.23 -14.42
N ALA A 174 0.27 -10.38 -13.63
CA ALA A 174 1.12 -11.55 -13.67
C ALA A 174 0.33 -12.82 -13.40
N THR A 175 0.34 -13.73 -14.38
CA THR A 175 -0.33 -15.04 -14.28
C THR A 175 0.65 -16.18 -14.02
N GLY A 176 1.96 -15.90 -13.96
CA GLY A 176 2.98 -16.91 -13.80
C GLY A 176 4.26 -16.43 -13.12
N ALA A 177 4.99 -17.39 -12.60
CA ALA A 177 6.25 -17.19 -11.89
C ALA A 177 7.49 -17.08 -12.81
N ALA A 178 7.33 -17.07 -14.12
CA ALA A 178 8.46 -17.03 -15.06
C ALA A 178 9.28 -15.74 -14.84
N GLY A 179 10.56 -15.89 -14.46
CA GLY A 179 11.45 -14.79 -14.15
C GLY A 179 11.15 -14.06 -12.84
N ALA A 180 10.04 -14.35 -12.16
CA ALA A 180 9.72 -13.71 -10.88
C ALA A 180 10.59 -14.23 -9.74
N LEU A 181 10.85 -13.37 -8.74
CA LEU A 181 11.55 -13.76 -7.52
C LEU A 181 10.74 -14.80 -6.76
N SER A 182 11.41 -15.87 -6.36
CA SER A 182 10.85 -16.81 -5.39
C SER A 182 10.80 -16.17 -4.00
N PRO A 183 9.93 -16.66 -3.09
CA PRO A 183 9.92 -16.22 -1.68
C PRO A 183 11.31 -16.23 -1.05
N ALA A 184 12.08 -17.30 -1.25
CA ALA A 184 13.42 -17.46 -0.68
C ALA A 184 14.42 -16.43 -1.23
N ALA A 185 14.37 -16.13 -2.52
CA ALA A 185 15.26 -15.13 -3.13
C ALA A 185 14.93 -13.72 -2.61
N PHE A 186 13.65 -13.37 -2.54
CA PHE A 186 13.21 -12.08 -2.01
C PHE A 186 13.59 -11.92 -0.52
N GLU A 187 13.31 -12.92 0.31
CA GLU A 187 13.67 -12.91 1.74
C GLU A 187 15.18 -12.76 1.95
N THR A 188 15.98 -13.46 1.16
CA THR A 188 17.45 -13.34 1.20
C THR A 188 17.90 -11.91 0.90
N ALA A 189 17.33 -11.27 -0.13
CA ALA A 189 17.62 -9.88 -0.47
C ALA A 189 17.22 -8.92 0.65
N VAL A 190 16.03 -9.08 1.25
CA VAL A 190 15.56 -8.25 2.36
C VAL A 190 16.47 -8.38 3.58
N ILE A 191 16.82 -9.61 3.98
CA ILE A 191 17.67 -9.86 5.15
C ILE A 191 19.07 -9.27 4.94
N ALA A 192 19.64 -9.44 3.74
CA ALA A 192 20.96 -8.89 3.41
C ALA A 192 20.94 -7.36 3.46
N GLU A 193 19.89 -6.71 2.96
CA GLU A 193 19.76 -5.25 3.01
C GLU A 193 19.54 -4.75 4.43
N ALA A 194 18.71 -5.43 5.23
CA ALA A 194 18.49 -5.09 6.62
C ALA A 194 19.79 -5.18 7.45
N ALA A 195 20.62 -6.19 7.20
CA ALA A 195 21.94 -6.33 7.84
C ALA A 195 22.89 -5.19 7.44
N ARG A 196 22.90 -4.77 6.16
CA ARG A 196 23.69 -3.61 5.69
C ARG A 196 23.25 -2.31 6.36
N ALA A 197 21.95 -2.05 6.42
CA ALA A 197 21.40 -0.87 7.06
C ALA A 197 21.77 -0.81 8.57
N ALA A 198 21.68 -1.94 9.28
CA ALA A 198 22.06 -2.04 10.69
C ALA A 198 23.58 -1.83 10.91
N GLY A 199 24.42 -2.28 10.00
CA GLY A 199 25.87 -2.03 10.02
C GLY A 199 26.19 -0.55 9.84
N ALA A 200 25.57 0.12 8.88
CA ALA A 200 25.77 1.54 8.61
C ALA A 200 25.33 2.45 9.78
N ALA A 201 24.27 2.07 10.52
CA ALA A 201 23.80 2.81 11.69
C ALA A 201 24.73 2.73 12.90
N ARG A 202 25.56 1.68 13.03
CA ARG A 202 26.55 1.50 14.12
C ARG A 202 27.86 2.25 13.91
N THR A 203 28.10 2.69 12.68
CA THR A 203 29.37 3.35 12.29
C THR A 203 29.25 4.89 12.29
N ARG A 204 28.10 5.43 12.62
CA ARG A 204 27.84 6.87 12.81
C ARG A 204 27.72 7.23 14.29
#